data_e545f2f3483a896025c439db8a7e43c5
#
_entry.id   e545f2f3483a896025c439db8a7e43c5
#
_cell.length_a   1.000
_cell.length_b   1.000
_cell.length_c   1.000
_cell.angle_alpha   90.00
_cell.angle_beta   90.00
_cell.angle_gamma   90.00
#
_symmetry.space_group_name_H-M   'P 1'
#
loop_
_entity.id
_entity.type
_entity.pdbx_description
1 polymer ?
#
loop_
_entity_poly.entity_id
_entity_poly.type
_entity_poly.pdbx_seq_one_letter_code
_entity_poly.pdbx_strand_id
1 'polypeptide(L)'
;MINMKILLVNCLYYPNVFGGAEKSTQILAEELINKNMKTVVVCIHPYKDKTEFYNGVKIYYLNHRNIYFKFKKRNFADQLLKPLNFLIDTYNPFIGEAIKEILKTERPDIIHTNNIYGISPVIWKIAKDFHLPVVHTLRDLQLLCAGGTMFKKHTLCQRQCLECKILTSTRKYFSKNIDYVVGI
;
A
#
# COMPACT_ATOMS: atom_id res chain seq x y z
N MET A 1 9.37 24.96 14.79
CA MET A 1 9.55 23.52 14.40
C MET A 1 8.28 23.06 13.75
N ILE A 2 8.35 22.45 12.58
CA ILE A 2 7.17 21.92 11.87
C ILE A 2 6.75 20.64 12.61
N ASN A 3 5.64 20.69 13.33
CA ASN A 3 5.08 19.50 14.02
C ASN A 3 4.17 18.72 13.07
N MET A 4 4.75 18.23 11.97
CA MET A 4 4.02 17.49 10.94
C MET A 4 3.89 16.01 11.33
N LYS A 5 2.70 15.42 11.15
CA LYS A 5 2.46 13.99 11.29
C LYS A 5 2.28 13.35 9.92
N ILE A 6 3.09 12.37 9.61
CA ILE A 6 3.11 11.66 8.33
C ILE A 6 2.58 10.24 8.52
N LEU A 7 1.58 9.85 7.73
CA LEU A 7 1.13 8.47 7.63
C LEU A 7 1.83 7.81 6.44
N LEU A 8 2.78 6.95 6.70
CA LEU A 8 3.42 6.10 5.69
C LEU A 8 2.60 4.82 5.49
N VAL A 9 2.37 4.47 4.25
CA VAL A 9 1.60 3.28 3.88
C VAL A 9 2.44 2.40 2.95
N ASN A 10 2.68 1.17 3.38
CA ASN A 10 3.38 0.16 2.59
C ASN A 10 2.76 -1.21 2.81
N CYS A 11 2.80 -2.08 1.81
CA CYS A 11 2.25 -3.44 1.92
C CYS A 11 2.78 -4.18 3.14
N LEU A 12 4.08 -4.17 3.34
CA LEU A 12 4.76 -4.81 4.47
C LEU A 12 5.70 -3.82 5.17
N TYR A 13 6.01 -4.13 6.42
CA TYR A 13 6.96 -3.37 7.23
C TYR A 13 7.68 -4.30 8.20
N TYR A 14 8.75 -3.81 8.85
CA TYR A 14 9.47 -4.58 9.87
C TYR A 14 8.51 -5.29 10.84
N PRO A 15 8.75 -6.56 11.26
CA PRO A 15 9.90 -7.41 10.89
C PRO A 15 9.76 -8.14 9.54
N ASN A 16 8.64 -7.99 8.84
CA ASN A 16 8.34 -8.69 7.58
C ASN A 16 8.92 -7.91 6.40
N VAL A 17 10.23 -8.06 6.17
CA VAL A 17 10.94 -7.39 5.08
C VAL A 17 11.33 -8.43 4.03
N PHE A 18 10.80 -8.28 2.81
CA PHE A 18 11.06 -9.17 1.68
C PHE A 18 11.87 -8.50 0.57
N GLY A 19 11.92 -7.17 0.55
CA GLY A 19 12.59 -6.45 -0.53
C GLY A 19 13.00 -5.03 -0.19
N GLY A 20 13.38 -4.28 -1.22
CA GLY A 20 13.87 -2.91 -1.09
C GLY A 20 12.81 -1.90 -0.67
N ALA A 21 11.55 -2.12 -1.05
CA ALA A 21 10.45 -1.21 -0.71
C ALA A 21 10.23 -1.13 0.81
N GLU A 22 10.22 -2.28 1.49
CA GLU A 22 10.06 -2.37 2.95
C GLU A 22 11.25 -1.71 3.65
N LYS A 23 12.46 -2.05 3.22
CA LYS A 23 13.70 -1.52 3.82
C LYS A 23 13.79 0.00 3.68
N SER A 24 13.54 0.54 2.49
CA SER A 24 13.60 1.99 2.26
C SER A 24 12.45 2.74 2.95
N THR A 25 11.27 2.13 3.08
CA THR A 25 10.17 2.71 3.87
C THR A 25 10.51 2.73 5.35
N GLN A 26 11.18 1.71 5.87
CA GLN A 26 11.66 1.68 7.25
C GLN A 26 12.69 2.80 7.50
N ILE A 27 13.71 2.90 6.66
CA ILE A 27 14.73 3.96 6.77
C ILE A 27 14.07 5.34 6.72
N LEU A 28 13.14 5.57 5.78
CA LEU A 28 12.42 6.83 5.69
C LEU A 28 11.64 7.14 6.97
N ALA A 29 10.92 6.15 7.54
CA ALA A 29 10.14 6.36 8.75
C ALA A 29 11.03 6.76 9.94
N GLU A 30 12.15 6.06 10.12
CA GLU A 30 13.12 6.32 11.20
C GLU A 30 13.80 7.68 11.02
N GLU A 31 14.18 8.06 9.79
CA GLU A 31 14.77 9.37 9.50
C GLU A 31 13.78 10.53 9.70
N LEU A 32 12.51 10.33 9.42
CA LEU A 32 11.49 11.34 9.72
C LEU A 32 11.34 11.56 11.24
N ILE A 33 11.40 10.50 12.06
CA ILE A 33 11.45 10.60 13.52
C ILE A 33 12.70 11.37 13.98
N ASN A 34 13.88 11.05 13.42
CA ASN A 34 15.13 11.75 13.73
C ASN A 34 15.05 13.25 13.39
N LYS A 35 14.22 13.62 12.42
CA LYS A 35 13.93 15.02 12.05
C LYS A 35 12.78 15.65 12.86
N ASN A 36 12.38 15.04 13.98
CA ASN A 36 11.29 15.49 14.87
C ASN A 36 9.91 15.55 14.19
N MET A 37 9.67 14.74 13.15
CA MET A 37 8.36 14.56 12.54
C MET A 37 7.68 13.34 13.15
N LYS A 38 6.40 13.46 13.51
CA LYS A 38 5.62 12.31 13.97
C LYS A 38 5.34 11.38 12.81
N THR A 39 5.75 10.12 12.93
CA THR A 39 5.59 9.14 11.86
C THR A 39 4.77 7.96 12.33
N VAL A 40 3.75 7.63 11.56
CA VAL A 40 2.90 6.46 11.74
C VAL A 40 2.98 5.61 10.48
N VAL A 41 3.08 4.30 10.63
CA VAL A 41 3.10 3.35 9.52
C VAL A 41 1.84 2.49 9.53
N VAL A 42 1.25 2.27 8.36
CA VAL A 42 0.19 1.27 8.14
C VAL A 42 0.72 0.23 7.17
N CYS A 43 0.63 -1.04 7.56
CA CYS A 43 1.04 -2.17 6.73
C CYS A 43 0.14 -3.39 6.96
N ILE A 44 0.31 -4.43 6.15
CA ILE A 44 -0.49 -5.66 6.22
C ILE A 44 0.21 -6.71 7.09
N HIS A 45 -0.60 -7.42 7.87
CA HIS A 45 -0.20 -8.59 8.63
C HIS A 45 -0.97 -9.83 8.15
N PRO A 46 -0.35 -11.02 8.10
CA PRO A 46 -1.00 -12.21 7.56
C PRO A 46 -2.17 -12.76 8.37
N TYR A 47 -2.30 -12.39 9.67
CA TYR A 47 -3.24 -13.10 10.56
C TYR A 47 -4.14 -12.21 11.41
N LYS A 48 -3.68 -11.02 11.84
CA LYS A 48 -4.41 -10.21 12.83
C LYS A 48 -4.08 -8.73 12.74
N ASP A 49 -5.01 -7.92 13.21
CA ASP A 49 -4.75 -6.51 13.51
C ASP A 49 -3.93 -6.41 14.79
N LYS A 50 -2.91 -5.55 14.80
CA LYS A 50 -2.12 -5.21 15.99
C LYS A 50 -1.48 -3.84 15.82
N THR A 51 -1.13 -3.23 16.95
CA THR A 51 -0.37 -1.98 16.97
C THR A 51 0.89 -2.18 17.78
N GLU A 52 2.02 -1.76 17.25
CA GLU A 52 3.34 -1.88 17.90
C GLU A 52 4.12 -0.58 17.73
N PHE A 53 5.19 -0.44 18.52
CA PHE A 53 6.16 0.64 18.40
C PHE A 53 7.53 0.03 18.10
N TYR A 54 8.23 0.59 17.12
CA TYR A 54 9.58 0.20 16.77
C TYR A 54 10.38 1.44 16.34
N ASN A 55 11.53 1.67 16.99
CA ASN A 55 12.42 2.81 16.76
C ASN A 55 11.68 4.16 16.72
N GLY A 56 10.75 4.38 17.66
CA GLY A 56 9.94 5.59 17.74
C GLY A 56 8.78 5.68 16.77
N VAL A 57 8.68 4.76 15.80
CA VAL A 57 7.59 4.69 14.83
C VAL A 57 6.42 3.89 15.38
N LYS A 58 5.21 4.46 15.33
CA LYS A 58 3.98 3.73 15.62
C LYS A 58 3.51 2.98 14.38
N ILE A 59 3.25 1.68 14.51
CA ILE A 59 2.94 0.82 13.38
C ILE A 59 1.58 0.15 13.61
N TYR A 60 0.68 0.34 12.66
CA TYR A 60 -0.58 -0.38 12.55
C TYR A 60 -0.41 -1.52 11.53
N TYR A 61 -0.45 -2.74 12.03
CA TYR A 61 -0.54 -3.93 11.21
C TYR A 61 -2.00 -4.30 11.03
N LEU A 62 -2.50 -4.24 9.82
CA LEU A 62 -3.86 -4.64 9.47
C LEU A 62 -3.87 -6.07 8.95
N ASN A 63 -4.82 -6.87 9.40
CA ASN A 63 -5.05 -8.18 8.80
C ASN A 63 -5.32 -8.02 7.30
N HIS A 64 -4.77 -8.94 6.51
CA HIS A 64 -5.05 -8.97 5.07
C HIS A 64 -6.54 -9.30 4.83
N ARG A 65 -7.40 -8.37 4.69
CA ARG A 65 -8.84 -8.57 4.45
C ARG A 65 -9.11 -8.94 2.98
N ASN A 66 -8.41 -9.96 2.50
CA ASN A 66 -8.49 -10.48 1.14
C ASN A 66 -8.62 -12.01 1.18
N ILE A 67 -8.86 -12.69 0.05
CA ILE A 67 -9.08 -14.15 -0.01
C ILE A 67 -7.85 -14.89 0.48
N TYR A 68 -6.67 -14.49 0.05
CA TYR A 68 -5.40 -15.05 0.52
C TYR A 68 -4.31 -13.96 0.62
N PHE A 69 -3.30 -14.23 1.45
CA PHE A 69 -2.15 -13.36 1.61
C PHE A 69 -1.06 -13.72 0.59
N LYS A 70 -0.72 -12.78 -0.29
CA LYS A 70 0.20 -13.00 -1.44
C LYS A 70 1.57 -13.57 -1.05
N PHE A 71 2.08 -13.20 0.11
CA PHE A 71 3.41 -13.58 0.56
C PHE A 71 3.45 -14.88 1.36
N LYS A 72 2.32 -15.58 1.50
CA LYS A 72 2.22 -16.92 2.07
C LYS A 72 2.32 -17.97 0.96
N LYS A 73 2.80 -19.17 1.30
CA LYS A 73 2.82 -20.32 0.37
C LYS A 73 1.41 -20.59 -0.16
N ARG A 74 1.24 -20.59 -1.48
CA ARG A 74 -0.05 -20.70 -2.16
C ARG A 74 -0.40 -22.16 -2.41
N ASN A 75 -1.68 -22.49 -2.23
CA ASN A 75 -2.29 -23.77 -2.60
C ASN A 75 -2.83 -23.69 -4.04
N PHE A 76 -3.21 -24.83 -4.62
CA PHE A 76 -3.82 -24.88 -5.95
C PHE A 76 -5.11 -24.04 -6.04
N ALA A 77 -5.95 -24.08 -4.98
CA ALA A 77 -7.17 -23.27 -4.89
C ALA A 77 -6.91 -21.76 -4.96
N ASP A 78 -5.80 -21.27 -4.37
CA ASP A 78 -5.42 -19.87 -4.42
C ASP A 78 -5.12 -19.39 -5.85
N GLN A 79 -4.65 -20.30 -6.72
CA GLN A 79 -4.38 -19.97 -8.12
C GLN A 79 -5.66 -19.74 -8.91
N LEU A 80 -6.70 -20.55 -8.67
CA LEU A 80 -8.02 -20.38 -9.28
C LEU A 80 -8.72 -19.10 -8.81
N LEU A 81 -8.54 -18.74 -7.55
CA LEU A 81 -9.14 -17.54 -6.94
C LEU A 81 -8.35 -16.24 -7.21
N LYS A 82 -7.23 -16.33 -7.94
CA LYS A 82 -6.37 -15.19 -8.22
C LYS A 82 -7.08 -13.98 -8.86
N PRO A 83 -7.97 -14.14 -9.87
CA PRO A 83 -8.70 -13.01 -10.44
C PRO A 83 -9.62 -12.33 -9.41
N LEU A 84 -10.32 -13.12 -8.60
CA LEU A 84 -11.23 -12.60 -7.58
C LEU A 84 -10.46 -11.89 -6.46
N ASN A 85 -9.36 -12.48 -6.01
CA ASN A 85 -8.46 -11.82 -5.05
C ASN A 85 -7.94 -10.48 -5.57
N PHE A 86 -7.61 -10.42 -6.86
CA PHE A 86 -7.17 -9.19 -7.50
C PHE A 86 -8.29 -8.12 -7.54
N LEU A 87 -9.53 -8.51 -7.85
CA LEU A 87 -10.67 -7.59 -7.83
C LEU A 87 -10.92 -7.01 -6.44
N ILE A 88 -10.89 -7.85 -5.40
CA ILE A 88 -10.99 -7.39 -4.00
C ILE A 88 -9.82 -6.46 -3.65
N ASP A 89 -8.60 -6.79 -4.06
CA ASP A 89 -7.43 -5.94 -3.82
C ASP A 89 -7.55 -4.58 -4.52
N THR A 90 -8.29 -4.51 -5.61
CA THR A 90 -8.52 -3.27 -6.36
C THR A 90 -9.49 -2.32 -5.64
N TYR A 91 -10.51 -2.86 -4.96
CA TYR A 91 -11.43 -2.10 -4.13
C TYR A 91 -11.81 -2.94 -2.90
N ASN A 92 -11.19 -2.64 -1.76
CA ASN A 92 -11.40 -3.37 -0.52
C ASN A 92 -12.05 -2.48 0.55
N PRO A 93 -13.38 -2.53 0.73
CA PRO A 93 -14.07 -1.68 1.69
C PRO A 93 -13.68 -1.99 3.14
N PHE A 94 -13.35 -3.24 3.46
CA PHE A 94 -12.98 -3.64 4.82
C PHE A 94 -11.63 -3.05 5.26
N ILE A 95 -10.65 -2.97 4.35
CA ILE A 95 -9.40 -2.23 4.58
C ILE A 95 -9.70 -0.74 4.64
N GLY A 96 -10.59 -0.25 3.77
CA GLY A 96 -11.00 1.15 3.75
C GLY A 96 -11.55 1.63 5.09
N GLU A 97 -12.42 0.87 5.75
CA GLU A 97 -12.94 1.22 7.07
C GLU A 97 -11.84 1.25 8.15
N ALA A 98 -10.94 0.26 8.16
CA ALA A 98 -9.82 0.27 9.10
C ALA A 98 -8.90 1.49 8.90
N ILE A 99 -8.66 1.89 7.65
CA ILE A 99 -7.89 3.10 7.34
C ILE A 99 -8.60 4.35 7.83
N LYS A 100 -9.91 4.48 7.63
CA LYS A 100 -10.68 5.62 8.12
C LYS A 100 -10.59 5.78 9.64
N GLU A 101 -10.67 4.68 10.39
CA GLU A 101 -10.52 4.70 11.85
C GLU A 101 -9.10 5.15 12.28
N ILE A 102 -8.07 4.70 11.56
CA ILE A 102 -6.68 5.16 11.80
C ILE A 102 -6.56 6.65 11.50
N LEU A 103 -7.14 7.14 10.41
CA LEU A 103 -7.10 8.57 10.06
C LEU A 103 -7.80 9.45 11.08
N LYS A 104 -8.96 9.02 11.60
CA LYS A 104 -9.67 9.72 12.68
C LYS A 104 -8.86 9.79 13.97
N THR A 105 -8.17 8.69 14.31
CA THR A 105 -7.37 8.56 15.52
C THR A 105 -6.06 9.34 15.42
N GLU A 106 -5.34 9.16 14.33
CA GLU A 106 -3.99 9.71 14.17
C GLU A 106 -3.97 11.15 13.64
N ARG A 107 -4.98 11.54 12.87
CA ARG A 107 -5.10 12.88 12.25
C ARG A 107 -3.79 13.31 11.59
N PRO A 108 -3.28 12.55 10.61
CA PRO A 108 -2.05 12.90 9.92
C PRO A 108 -2.24 14.17 9.07
N ASP A 109 -1.15 14.88 8.79
CA ASP A 109 -1.16 16.03 7.90
C ASP A 109 -0.98 15.62 6.43
N ILE A 110 -0.40 14.44 6.19
CA ILE A 110 -0.10 13.91 4.85
C ILE A 110 -0.10 12.39 4.85
N ILE A 111 -0.52 11.80 3.75
CA ILE A 111 -0.42 10.36 3.49
C ILE A 111 0.64 10.11 2.42
N HIS A 112 1.63 9.28 2.73
CA HIS A 112 2.64 8.88 1.78
C HIS A 112 2.55 7.38 1.52
N THR A 113 2.02 7.02 0.36
CA THR A 113 1.85 5.63 -0.06
C THR A 113 3.05 5.14 -0.88
N ASN A 114 3.42 3.89 -0.66
CA ASN A 114 4.47 3.19 -1.41
C ASN A 114 3.84 1.99 -2.14
N ASN A 115 4.20 0.76 -1.76
CA ASN A 115 3.52 -0.43 -2.27
C ASN A 115 2.18 -0.60 -1.55
N ILE A 116 1.08 -0.51 -2.28
CA ILE A 116 -0.30 -0.59 -1.73
C ILE A 116 -0.95 -1.96 -1.94
N TYR A 117 -0.19 -3.00 -2.26
CA TYR A 117 -0.73 -4.35 -2.38
C TYR A 117 -1.36 -4.81 -1.05
N GLY A 118 -2.59 -5.31 -1.12
CA GLY A 118 -3.37 -5.68 0.07
C GLY A 118 -4.01 -4.52 0.82
N ILE A 119 -3.61 -3.27 0.56
CA ILE A 119 -4.17 -2.06 1.17
C ILE A 119 -5.27 -1.46 0.30
N SER A 120 -5.21 -1.71 -1.00
CA SER A 120 -6.14 -1.19 -2.01
C SER A 120 -5.96 0.29 -2.36
N PRO A 121 -6.10 0.63 -3.65
CA PRO A 121 -6.15 2.02 -4.13
C PRO A 121 -7.26 2.88 -3.52
N VAL A 122 -8.23 2.27 -2.83
CA VAL A 122 -9.29 2.99 -2.10
C VAL A 122 -8.73 4.00 -1.09
N ILE A 123 -7.49 3.77 -0.59
CA ILE A 123 -6.82 4.70 0.33
C ILE A 123 -6.69 6.11 -0.26
N TRP A 124 -6.44 6.24 -1.56
CA TRP A 124 -6.30 7.55 -2.20
C TRP A 124 -7.63 8.30 -2.26
N LYS A 125 -8.75 7.58 -2.48
CA LYS A 125 -10.08 8.18 -2.39
C LYS A 125 -10.39 8.60 -0.96
N ILE A 126 -10.13 7.73 0.01
CA ILE A 126 -10.36 8.03 1.43
C ILE A 126 -9.53 9.25 1.86
N ALA A 127 -8.26 9.34 1.47
CA ALA A 127 -7.43 10.50 1.75
C ALA A 127 -8.08 11.79 1.23
N LYS A 128 -8.62 11.77 0.02
CA LYS A 128 -9.34 12.91 -0.58
C LYS A 128 -10.58 13.27 0.21
N ASP A 129 -11.37 12.27 0.64
CA ASP A 129 -12.58 12.47 1.47
C ASP A 129 -12.22 13.11 2.85
N PHE A 130 -10.99 12.88 3.34
CA PHE A 130 -10.44 13.49 4.56
C PHE A 130 -9.65 14.78 4.30
N HIS A 131 -9.63 15.29 3.07
CA HIS A 131 -8.87 16.48 2.65
C HIS A 131 -7.36 16.39 2.93
N LEU A 132 -6.81 15.18 2.87
CA LEU A 132 -5.39 14.93 3.12
C LEU A 132 -4.62 14.87 1.81
N PRO A 133 -3.48 15.57 1.68
CA PRO A 133 -2.61 15.45 0.53
C PRO A 133 -1.98 14.06 0.47
N VAL A 134 -1.85 13.53 -0.74
CA VAL A 134 -1.32 12.20 -1.02
C VAL A 134 -0.04 12.29 -1.84
N VAL A 135 1.03 11.74 -1.29
CA VAL A 135 2.27 11.42 -2.03
C VAL A 135 2.28 9.93 -2.35
N HIS A 136 2.66 9.56 -3.55
CA HIS A 136 2.86 8.15 -3.93
C HIS A 136 4.25 7.93 -4.52
N THR A 137 5.04 7.05 -3.91
CA THR A 137 6.32 6.60 -4.49
C THR A 137 6.09 5.35 -5.35
N LEU A 138 6.46 5.44 -6.62
CA LEU A 138 6.40 4.33 -7.57
C LEU A 138 7.49 3.30 -7.23
N ARG A 139 7.10 2.20 -6.60
CA ARG A 139 7.99 1.08 -6.22
C ARG A 139 7.92 -0.09 -7.18
N ASP A 140 6.89 -0.13 -8.00
CA ASP A 140 6.61 -1.18 -8.97
C ASP A 140 5.69 -0.65 -10.09
N LEU A 141 5.31 -1.53 -11.00
CA LEU A 141 4.45 -1.20 -12.14
C LEU A 141 2.98 -1.59 -11.93
N GLN A 142 2.50 -1.63 -10.68
CA GLN A 142 1.13 -2.06 -10.37
C GLN A 142 0.03 -1.20 -11.00
N LEU A 143 0.31 0.06 -11.32
CA LEU A 143 -0.63 0.93 -12.05
C LEU A 143 -0.81 0.52 -13.51
N LEU A 144 0.16 -0.18 -14.08
CA LEU A 144 0.18 -0.62 -15.46
C LEU A 144 0.00 -2.12 -15.64
N CYS A 145 0.39 -2.91 -14.65
CA CYS A 145 0.42 -4.37 -14.73
C CYS A 145 -0.15 -5.02 -13.49
N ALA A 146 -1.10 -5.94 -13.65
CA ALA A 146 -1.70 -6.68 -12.54
C ALA A 146 -0.65 -7.45 -11.70
N GLY A 147 0.42 -7.93 -12.36
CA GLY A 147 1.55 -8.58 -11.70
C GLY A 147 2.60 -7.64 -11.12
N GLY A 148 2.53 -6.34 -11.44
CA GLY A 148 3.47 -5.31 -10.95
C GLY A 148 4.84 -5.28 -11.64
N THR A 149 5.12 -6.14 -12.60
CA THR A 149 6.46 -6.30 -13.20
C THR A 149 6.56 -5.98 -14.69
N MET A 150 5.41 -5.95 -15.40
CA MET A 150 5.36 -5.93 -16.87
C MET A 150 6.22 -7.01 -17.54
N PHE A 151 6.25 -8.20 -16.92
CA PHE A 151 7.00 -9.35 -17.41
C PHE A 151 6.07 -10.57 -17.53
N LYS A 152 6.00 -11.17 -18.73
CA LYS A 152 5.12 -12.31 -19.03
C LYS A 152 5.83 -13.27 -19.99
N LYS A 153 5.72 -14.57 -19.76
CA LYS A 153 6.29 -15.62 -20.61
C LYS A 153 7.80 -15.40 -20.91
N HIS A 154 8.58 -15.09 -19.85
CA HIS A 154 10.03 -14.85 -19.91
C HIS A 154 10.47 -13.64 -20.75
N THR A 155 9.56 -12.71 -21.08
CA THR A 155 9.88 -11.50 -21.83
C THR A 155 9.26 -10.25 -21.19
N LEU A 156 9.88 -9.09 -21.41
CA LEU A 156 9.35 -7.79 -21.04
C LEU A 156 8.15 -7.44 -21.93
N CYS A 157 7.08 -6.96 -21.32
CA CYS A 157 5.93 -6.46 -22.05
C CYS A 157 6.26 -5.08 -22.66
N GLN A 158 6.33 -4.99 -23.99
CA GLN A 158 6.59 -3.73 -24.71
C GLN A 158 5.44 -2.72 -24.52
N ARG A 159 4.24 -3.19 -24.23
CA ARG A 159 3.05 -2.39 -23.98
C ARG A 159 2.10 -3.10 -23.01
N GLN A 160 1.21 -2.32 -22.41
CA GLN A 160 0.16 -2.87 -21.56
C GLN A 160 -0.78 -3.76 -22.38
N CYS A 161 -0.91 -5.04 -21.99
CA CYS A 161 -1.83 -5.98 -22.64
C CYS A 161 -3.29 -5.69 -22.24
N LEU A 162 -4.25 -6.21 -23.01
CA LEU A 162 -5.68 -5.97 -22.77
C LEU A 162 -6.13 -6.44 -21.37
N GLU A 163 -5.67 -7.61 -20.95
CA GLU A 163 -5.92 -8.13 -19.58
C GLU A 163 -5.47 -7.12 -18.51
N CYS A 164 -4.25 -6.61 -18.61
CA CYS A 164 -3.75 -5.60 -17.68
C CYS A 164 -4.52 -4.28 -17.75
N LYS A 165 -4.93 -3.84 -18.96
CA LYS A 165 -5.75 -2.62 -19.12
C LYS A 165 -7.06 -2.72 -18.34
N ILE A 166 -7.75 -3.87 -18.44
CA ILE A 166 -9.00 -4.12 -17.72
C ILE A 166 -8.75 -4.20 -16.23
N LEU A 167 -7.83 -5.06 -15.79
CA LEU A 167 -7.56 -5.31 -14.39
C LEU A 167 -7.03 -4.08 -13.64
N THR A 168 -6.23 -3.22 -14.27
CA THR A 168 -5.68 -2.03 -13.61
C THR A 168 -6.52 -0.76 -13.81
N SER A 169 -7.64 -0.83 -14.51
CA SER A 169 -8.50 0.33 -14.81
C SER A 169 -8.94 1.08 -13.54
N THR A 170 -9.36 0.35 -12.50
CA THR A 170 -9.79 0.92 -11.23
C THR A 170 -8.62 1.56 -10.48
N ARG A 171 -7.42 0.96 -10.49
CA ARG A 171 -6.21 1.56 -9.90
C ARG A 171 -5.87 2.87 -10.61
N LYS A 172 -5.92 2.88 -11.93
CA LYS A 172 -5.74 4.09 -12.74
C LYS A 172 -6.80 5.16 -12.45
N TYR A 173 -8.05 4.75 -12.22
CA TYR A 173 -9.12 5.69 -11.84
C TYR A 173 -8.81 6.33 -10.47
N PHE A 174 -8.49 5.55 -9.45
CA PHE A 174 -8.19 6.08 -8.12
C PHE A 174 -6.88 6.87 -8.06
N SER A 175 -5.90 6.59 -8.94
CA SER A 175 -4.63 7.34 -8.97
C SER A 175 -4.79 8.83 -9.28
N LYS A 176 -5.95 9.24 -9.79
CA LYS A 176 -6.30 10.67 -9.96
C LYS A 176 -6.39 11.45 -8.65
N ASN A 177 -6.49 10.76 -7.51
CA ASN A 177 -6.51 11.36 -6.19
C ASN A 177 -5.10 11.48 -5.56
N ILE A 178 -4.04 11.16 -6.31
CA ILE A 178 -2.65 11.37 -5.90
C ILE A 178 -2.26 12.79 -6.27
N ASP A 179 -1.76 13.55 -5.30
CA ASP A 179 -1.34 14.94 -5.51
C ASP A 179 0.12 15.01 -6.01
N TYR A 180 1.00 14.13 -5.50
CA TYR A 180 2.42 14.10 -5.88
C TYR A 180 2.92 12.68 -6.12
N VAL A 181 3.70 12.50 -7.18
CA VAL A 181 4.32 11.22 -7.54
C VAL A 181 5.83 11.33 -7.44
N VAL A 182 6.45 10.34 -6.79
CA VAL A 182 7.90 10.21 -6.68
C VAL A 182 8.34 8.99 -7.49
N GLY A 183 9.25 9.19 -8.43
CA GLY A 183 9.95 8.12 -9.14
C GLY A 183 11.22 7.70 -8.39
N ILE A 184 11.61 6.44 -8.55
CA ILE A 184 12.87 5.88 -8.03
C ILE A 184 13.63 5.16 -9.13
#